data_3491f445a8fc8bf87ffe145722d4d2bc
#
_entry.id   3491f445a8fc8bf87ffe145722d4d2bc
#
_cell.length_a   1.000
_cell.length_b   1.000
_cell.length_c   1.000
_cell.angle_alpha   90.00
_cell.angle_beta   90.00
_cell.angle_gamma   90.00
#
_symmetry.space_group_name_H-M   'P 1'
#
loop_
_entity.id
_entity.type
_entity.pdbx_description
1 polymer ?
#
loop_
_entity_poly.entity_id
_entity_poly.type
_entity_poly.pdbx_seq_one_letter_code
_entity_poly.pdbx_strand_id
1 'polypeptide(L)'
;MNKYDKNSLKAEEFINDGEILDSLKFADENKNNLELVDKIIEKARLKKGINHREASVLLACEDKERIKEIYNLARQIKKDFYGDRIVMFAPLYFSNYCVNGCVYCPYHAKNKHICRKKLTQDEVRKEVIALQDMGHKRLAIEAGEDPVNNPIEYILDCIKTIYSVNHRNGAIRRVNVNIAATTVENYKKLKEAGIGTYILFQETYNKKSYEQLHPTGPKHNYNYHTEAMDRAMQGGIDDVGIGVLFGLELYRYELAGLLMHAEHLEAVHGVGPHTISVPRIKAADDINPDDFDNGIDDETFAKIVAIIRIAVPYTGMIISTRESESVRKKVLELGISQISGGSRTSVGGYDEPESEEENSAQFDVSDNRSLDEVVRWLMNLGYIPSFCTACYREGRTGDRFMSLCKSGQIQNCCHPNALMTLEEYLVDYASDDTRNVGQKLIEQELEKIPNEKVRSIAKEHIFDIRNNNKRDFRF
;
A
#
# COMPACT_ATOMS: atom_id res chain seq x y z
N MET A 1 -16.03 21.15 22.17
CA MET A 1 -15.45 20.06 21.39
C MET A 1 -16.46 19.65 20.33
N ASN A 2 -16.02 19.46 19.08
CA ASN A 2 -16.90 18.94 18.03
C ASN A 2 -17.32 17.52 18.41
N LYS A 3 -18.54 17.13 18.05
CA LYS A 3 -19.02 15.76 18.28
C LYS A 3 -18.51 14.86 17.17
N TYR A 4 -18.13 13.64 17.51
CA TYR A 4 -17.78 12.62 16.54
C TYR A 4 -18.93 12.35 15.57
N ASP A 5 -18.66 12.46 14.29
CA ASP A 5 -19.61 12.11 13.22
C ASP A 5 -18.85 11.57 11.99
N LYS A 6 -18.88 10.28 11.80
CA LYS A 6 -18.24 9.62 10.65
C LYS A 6 -18.85 9.98 9.30
N ASN A 7 -20.02 10.61 9.26
CA ASN A 7 -20.67 11.04 8.02
C ASN A 7 -20.35 12.50 7.67
N SER A 8 -19.65 13.23 8.55
CA SER A 8 -19.24 14.60 8.29
C SER A 8 -18.09 14.65 7.28
N LEU A 9 -18.05 15.69 6.46
CA LEU A 9 -16.93 15.97 5.55
C LEU A 9 -15.86 16.87 6.20
N LYS A 10 -15.97 17.17 7.49
CA LYS A 10 -15.00 17.98 8.21
C LYS A 10 -14.05 17.09 8.98
N ALA A 11 -12.77 17.25 8.72
CA ALA A 11 -11.69 16.43 9.32
C ALA A 11 -11.84 16.24 10.83
N GLU A 12 -12.05 17.33 11.60
CA GLU A 12 -12.12 17.29 13.07
C GLU A 12 -13.40 16.67 13.63
N GLU A 13 -14.38 16.35 12.79
CA GLU A 13 -15.63 15.69 13.18
C GLU A 13 -15.53 14.18 12.92
N PHE A 14 -14.95 13.74 11.78
CA PHE A 14 -14.76 12.32 11.52
C PHE A 14 -13.45 11.75 12.08
N ILE A 15 -12.42 12.58 12.30
CA ILE A 15 -11.24 12.26 13.11
C ILE A 15 -11.36 13.09 14.40
N ASN A 16 -12.14 12.58 15.33
CA ASN A 16 -12.45 13.32 16.55
C ASN A 16 -11.51 12.93 17.68
N ASP A 17 -10.70 13.88 18.17
CA ASP A 17 -9.72 13.66 19.23
C ASP A 17 -10.39 13.12 20.52
N GLY A 18 -11.55 13.68 20.89
CA GLY A 18 -12.29 13.21 22.08
C GLY A 18 -12.72 11.74 21.96
N GLU A 19 -13.25 11.32 20.79
CA GLU A 19 -13.63 9.92 20.55
C GLU A 19 -12.42 8.99 20.56
N ILE A 20 -11.26 9.43 20.01
CA ILE A 20 -10.04 8.62 20.07
C ILE A 20 -9.61 8.44 21.53
N LEU A 21 -9.50 9.51 22.29
CA LEU A 21 -9.09 9.45 23.70
C LEU A 21 -10.05 8.62 24.57
N ASP A 22 -11.36 8.73 24.34
CA ASP A 22 -12.38 7.93 25.02
C ASP A 22 -12.26 6.43 24.63
N SER A 23 -11.92 6.15 23.38
CA SER A 23 -11.68 4.78 22.90
C SER A 23 -10.43 4.16 23.55
N LEU A 24 -9.36 4.93 23.66
CA LEU A 24 -8.13 4.48 24.34
C LEU A 24 -8.35 4.24 25.82
N LYS A 25 -9.07 5.15 26.50
CA LYS A 25 -9.42 5.00 27.92
C LYS A 25 -10.28 3.75 28.11
N PHE A 26 -11.32 3.57 27.29
CA PHE A 26 -12.17 2.38 27.34
C PHE A 26 -11.36 1.09 27.14
N ALA A 27 -10.41 1.10 26.21
CA ALA A 27 -9.52 -0.03 25.97
C ALA A 27 -8.63 -0.35 27.18
N ASP A 28 -8.08 0.66 27.86
CA ASP A 28 -7.27 0.49 29.07
C ASP A 28 -8.07 -0.06 30.24
N GLU A 29 -9.30 0.41 30.44
CA GLU A 29 -10.22 -0.08 31.47
C GLU A 29 -10.64 -1.55 31.21
N ASN A 30 -10.61 -2.00 29.95
CA ASN A 30 -11.07 -3.32 29.53
C ASN A 30 -9.95 -4.25 29.04
N LYS A 31 -8.68 -3.90 29.13
CA LYS A 31 -7.57 -4.74 28.63
C LYS A 31 -7.51 -6.15 29.22
N ASN A 32 -8.02 -6.34 30.45
CA ASN A 32 -8.11 -7.62 31.15
C ASN A 32 -9.53 -8.23 31.13
N ASN A 33 -10.48 -7.60 30.44
CA ASN A 33 -11.84 -8.11 30.29
C ASN A 33 -11.86 -9.13 29.15
N LEU A 34 -11.45 -10.36 29.44
CA LEU A 34 -11.33 -11.44 28.45
C LEU A 34 -12.67 -11.78 27.81
N GLU A 35 -13.79 -11.66 28.53
CA GLU A 35 -15.13 -11.88 27.95
C GLU A 35 -15.44 -10.88 26.83
N LEU A 36 -15.08 -9.60 27.02
CA LEU A 36 -15.23 -8.59 25.97
C LEU A 36 -14.31 -8.87 24.79
N VAL A 37 -13.05 -9.22 25.05
CA VAL A 37 -12.09 -9.58 23.99
C VAL A 37 -12.62 -10.75 23.16
N ASP A 38 -13.11 -11.82 23.82
CA ASP A 38 -13.67 -13.00 23.15
C ASP A 38 -14.91 -12.62 22.29
N LYS A 39 -15.81 -11.76 22.80
CA LYS A 39 -16.96 -11.24 22.03
C LYS A 39 -16.52 -10.47 20.77
N ILE A 40 -15.48 -9.65 20.88
CA ILE A 40 -14.96 -8.90 19.72
C ILE A 40 -14.34 -9.86 18.69
N ILE A 41 -13.57 -10.87 19.13
CA ILE A 41 -13.00 -11.89 18.27
C ILE A 41 -14.12 -12.66 17.54
N GLU A 42 -15.17 -13.09 18.25
CA GLU A 42 -16.31 -13.79 17.62
C GLU A 42 -17.05 -12.90 16.61
N LYS A 43 -17.23 -11.61 16.92
CA LYS A 43 -17.77 -10.65 15.94
C LYS A 43 -16.88 -10.57 14.69
N ALA A 44 -15.57 -10.51 14.88
CA ALA A 44 -14.60 -10.42 13.79
C ALA A 44 -14.57 -11.65 12.88
N ARG A 45 -14.92 -12.85 13.42
CA ARG A 45 -15.07 -14.09 12.62
C ARG A 45 -16.14 -13.99 11.54
N LEU A 46 -17.09 -13.06 11.67
CA LEU A 46 -18.08 -12.77 10.63
C LEU A 46 -17.50 -12.07 9.41
N LYS A 47 -16.22 -11.63 9.46
CA LYS A 47 -15.47 -10.98 8.36
C LYS A 47 -16.13 -9.70 7.84
N LYS A 48 -16.88 -9.02 8.69
CA LYS A 48 -17.54 -7.74 8.38
C LYS A 48 -16.77 -6.52 8.92
N GLY A 49 -15.61 -6.76 9.54
CA GLY A 49 -14.84 -5.75 10.24
C GLY A 49 -15.29 -5.52 11.67
N ILE A 50 -14.47 -4.75 12.38
CA ILE A 50 -14.73 -4.23 13.73
C ILE A 50 -14.42 -2.72 13.72
N ASN A 51 -15.02 -1.96 14.62
CA ASN A 51 -14.81 -0.52 14.69
C ASN A 51 -13.52 -0.16 15.46
N HIS A 52 -13.14 1.13 15.39
CA HIS A 52 -11.94 1.68 16.03
C HIS A 52 -11.88 1.42 17.54
N ARG A 53 -13.01 1.49 18.27
CA ARG A 53 -13.08 1.23 19.71
C ARG A 53 -12.82 -0.24 20.03
N GLU A 54 -13.44 -1.16 19.30
CA GLU A 54 -13.23 -2.60 19.42
C GLU A 54 -11.79 -2.99 19.07
N ALA A 55 -11.24 -2.41 18.01
CA ALA A 55 -9.83 -2.60 17.62
C ALA A 55 -8.87 -2.09 18.71
N SER A 56 -9.18 -0.97 19.36
CA SER A 56 -8.39 -0.45 20.48
C SER A 56 -8.37 -1.41 21.66
N VAL A 57 -9.48 -2.08 21.97
CA VAL A 57 -9.54 -3.14 23.02
C VAL A 57 -8.66 -4.33 22.65
N LEU A 58 -8.71 -4.82 21.39
CA LEU A 58 -7.84 -5.91 20.94
C LEU A 58 -6.36 -5.51 21.02
N LEU A 59 -6.04 -4.24 20.69
CA LEU A 59 -4.68 -3.74 20.76
C LEU A 59 -4.16 -3.64 22.21
N ALA A 60 -5.02 -3.27 23.16
CA ALA A 60 -4.68 -3.18 24.57
C ALA A 60 -4.60 -4.54 25.29
N CYS A 61 -5.18 -5.60 24.73
CA CYS A 61 -5.16 -6.95 25.31
C CYS A 61 -3.72 -7.48 25.40
N GLU A 62 -3.31 -7.94 26.59
CA GLU A 62 -1.99 -8.52 26.87
C GLU A 62 -2.03 -10.05 27.06
N ASP A 63 -3.21 -10.67 27.03
CA ASP A 63 -3.38 -12.11 27.19
C ASP A 63 -2.79 -12.85 25.97
N LYS A 64 -1.82 -13.72 26.22
CA LYS A 64 -1.06 -14.42 25.18
C LYS A 64 -1.91 -15.35 24.30
N GLU A 65 -2.92 -16.02 24.90
CA GLU A 65 -3.77 -16.92 24.15
C GLU A 65 -4.70 -16.14 23.22
N ARG A 66 -5.24 -14.99 23.67
CA ARG A 66 -6.07 -14.10 22.84
C ARG A 66 -5.25 -13.44 21.73
N ILE A 67 -4.02 -13.04 22.01
CA ILE A 67 -3.11 -12.51 20.97
C ILE A 67 -2.86 -13.56 19.90
N LYS A 68 -2.60 -14.81 20.28
CA LYS A 68 -2.45 -15.93 19.35
C LYS A 68 -3.70 -16.16 18.50
N GLU A 69 -4.88 -16.05 19.13
CA GLU A 69 -6.15 -16.17 18.44
C GLU A 69 -6.40 -15.03 17.46
N ILE A 70 -6.08 -13.77 17.83
CA ILE A 70 -6.10 -12.61 16.95
C ILE A 70 -5.21 -12.86 15.72
N TYR A 71 -4.00 -13.37 15.91
CA TYR A 71 -3.10 -13.68 14.80
C TYR A 71 -3.64 -14.78 13.89
N ASN A 72 -4.21 -15.85 14.46
CA ASN A 72 -4.82 -16.92 13.68
C ASN A 72 -6.02 -16.42 12.87
N LEU A 73 -6.86 -15.57 13.47
CA LEU A 73 -8.00 -14.98 12.79
C LEU A 73 -7.54 -14.04 11.66
N ALA A 74 -6.52 -13.22 11.88
CA ALA A 74 -5.97 -12.35 10.85
C ALA A 74 -5.42 -13.14 9.64
N ARG A 75 -4.70 -14.26 9.89
CA ARG A 75 -4.25 -15.19 8.85
C ARG A 75 -5.42 -15.78 8.07
N GLN A 76 -6.46 -16.22 8.77
CA GLN A 76 -7.64 -16.81 8.14
C GLN A 76 -8.37 -15.78 7.26
N ILE A 77 -8.58 -14.56 7.77
CA ILE A 77 -9.22 -13.47 7.03
C ILE A 77 -8.40 -13.13 5.78
N LYS A 78 -7.08 -12.96 5.91
CA LYS A 78 -6.22 -12.74 4.74
C LYS A 78 -6.38 -13.83 3.70
N LYS A 79 -6.34 -15.10 4.13
CA LYS A 79 -6.47 -16.24 3.23
C LYS A 79 -7.83 -16.28 2.51
N ASP A 80 -8.89 -15.94 3.22
CA ASP A 80 -10.24 -15.95 2.68
C ASP A 80 -10.48 -14.86 1.61
N PHE A 81 -9.88 -13.67 1.79
CA PHE A 81 -10.03 -12.56 0.84
C PHE A 81 -8.97 -12.57 -0.28
N TYR A 82 -7.74 -12.87 0.05
CA TYR A 82 -6.59 -12.71 -0.86
C TYR A 82 -5.95 -14.03 -1.29
N GLY A 83 -6.25 -15.14 -0.60
CA GLY A 83 -5.52 -16.40 -0.81
C GLY A 83 -4.05 -16.24 -0.46
N ASP A 84 -3.20 -16.93 -1.21
CA ASP A 84 -1.76 -16.87 -1.06
C ASP A 84 -1.08 -15.86 -2.03
N ARG A 85 -1.88 -15.00 -2.68
CA ARG A 85 -1.38 -14.01 -3.65
C ARG A 85 -0.79 -12.79 -2.97
N ILE A 86 0.37 -12.37 -3.46
CA ILE A 86 1.04 -11.14 -3.05
C ILE A 86 1.25 -10.26 -4.27
N VAL A 87 0.65 -9.08 -4.28
CA VAL A 87 0.77 -8.14 -5.39
C VAL A 87 2.12 -7.45 -5.35
N MET A 88 2.83 -7.45 -6.50
CA MET A 88 4.14 -6.84 -6.66
C MET A 88 4.03 -5.44 -7.28
N PHE A 89 4.83 -4.50 -6.79
CA PHE A 89 4.99 -3.16 -7.37
C PHE A 89 6.40 -2.62 -7.12
N ALA A 90 6.75 -1.52 -7.79
CA ALA A 90 7.91 -0.71 -7.48
C ALA A 90 7.53 0.76 -7.29
N PRO A 91 8.16 1.51 -6.39
CA PRO A 91 8.07 2.96 -6.36
C PRO A 91 8.86 3.55 -7.54
N LEU A 92 8.46 4.72 -8.02
CA LEU A 92 9.24 5.52 -8.97
C LEU A 92 9.17 6.99 -8.54
N TYR A 93 10.29 7.53 -8.14
CA TYR A 93 10.42 8.90 -7.67
C TYR A 93 10.78 9.82 -8.85
N PHE A 94 9.90 10.79 -9.12
CA PHE A 94 10.10 11.75 -10.21
C PHE A 94 10.90 12.98 -9.80
N SER A 95 10.70 13.43 -8.56
CA SER A 95 11.29 14.66 -8.06
C SER A 95 11.26 14.71 -6.54
N ASN A 96 12.34 15.20 -5.95
CA ASN A 96 12.45 15.50 -4.53
C ASN A 96 12.38 17.01 -4.23
N TYR A 97 12.05 17.85 -5.19
CA TYR A 97 11.72 19.25 -4.92
C TYR A 97 10.46 19.32 -4.08
N CYS A 98 10.55 19.98 -2.90
CA CYS A 98 9.45 20.11 -1.97
C CYS A 98 9.53 21.44 -1.22
N VAL A 99 8.37 22.11 -1.04
CA VAL A 99 8.26 23.39 -0.33
C VAL A 99 7.87 23.22 1.13
N ASN A 100 7.53 21.98 1.58
CA ASN A 100 7.12 21.70 2.95
C ASN A 100 8.30 21.58 3.91
N GLY A 101 8.03 21.79 5.18
CA GLY A 101 8.99 21.66 6.26
C GLY A 101 8.82 20.42 7.13
N CYS A 102 8.37 19.29 6.57
CA CYS A 102 8.12 18.05 7.32
C CYS A 102 9.37 17.55 8.02
N VAL A 103 9.38 17.49 9.36
CA VAL A 103 10.59 17.18 10.16
C VAL A 103 11.05 15.72 10.08
N TYR A 104 10.25 14.84 9.48
CA TYR A 104 10.52 13.40 9.33
C TYR A 104 10.87 13.00 7.88
N CYS A 105 10.95 13.96 6.95
CA CYS A 105 11.15 13.68 5.53
C CYS A 105 12.38 14.41 5.00
N PRO A 106 13.36 13.72 4.39
CA PRO A 106 14.58 14.36 3.89
C PRO A 106 14.30 15.37 2.77
N TYR A 107 13.12 15.32 2.14
CA TYR A 107 12.73 16.29 1.09
C TYR A 107 12.31 17.65 1.64
N HIS A 108 12.31 17.85 2.96
CA HIS A 108 11.90 19.12 3.56
C HIS A 108 12.73 20.31 3.01
N ALA A 109 12.08 21.46 2.86
CA ALA A 109 12.66 22.64 2.19
C ALA A 109 13.97 23.16 2.81
N LYS A 110 14.20 22.90 4.11
CA LYS A 110 15.39 23.33 4.83
C LYS A 110 16.60 22.40 4.66
N ASN A 111 16.40 21.15 4.19
CA ASN A 111 17.49 20.23 3.94
C ASN A 111 18.31 20.72 2.74
N LYS A 112 19.57 21.08 2.99
CA LYS A 112 20.53 21.56 1.99
C LYS A 112 21.55 20.49 1.60
N HIS A 113 21.50 19.33 2.23
CA HIS A 113 22.44 18.23 1.99
C HIS A 113 21.94 17.31 0.89
N ILE A 114 20.61 17.16 0.77
CA ILE A 114 20.03 16.31 -0.27
C ILE A 114 20.19 16.92 -1.67
N CYS A 115 20.63 16.11 -2.62
CA CYS A 115 20.69 16.51 -4.02
C CYS A 115 19.28 16.68 -4.59
N ARG A 116 18.91 17.91 -4.97
CA ARG A 116 17.60 18.19 -5.57
C ARG A 116 17.61 17.79 -7.03
N LYS A 117 16.73 16.84 -7.38
CA LYS A 117 16.63 16.29 -8.72
C LYS A 117 15.16 16.22 -9.16
N LYS A 118 14.94 16.41 -10.46
CA LYS A 118 13.66 16.25 -11.13
C LYS A 118 13.92 15.62 -12.49
N LEU A 119 13.24 14.54 -12.79
CA LEU A 119 13.43 13.82 -14.03
C LEU A 119 12.83 14.57 -15.22
N THR A 120 13.56 14.62 -16.31
CA THR A 120 13.04 14.94 -17.63
C THR A 120 12.19 13.78 -18.16
N GLN A 121 11.39 14.01 -19.21
CA GLN A 121 10.58 12.95 -19.82
C GLN A 121 11.45 11.82 -20.42
N ASP A 122 12.66 12.14 -20.89
CA ASP A 122 13.60 11.14 -21.40
C ASP A 122 14.18 10.27 -20.27
N GLU A 123 14.49 10.88 -19.11
CA GLU A 123 14.92 10.14 -17.93
C GLU A 123 13.78 9.27 -17.38
N VAL A 124 12.54 9.78 -17.31
CA VAL A 124 11.36 8.95 -16.95
C VAL A 124 11.25 7.75 -17.89
N ARG A 125 11.47 7.91 -19.18
CA ARG A 125 11.45 6.81 -20.15
C ARG A 125 12.52 5.77 -19.87
N LYS A 126 13.75 6.18 -19.55
CA LYS A 126 14.85 5.27 -19.20
C LYS A 126 14.55 4.49 -17.92
N GLU A 127 14.09 5.16 -16.87
CA GLU A 127 13.66 4.52 -15.62
C GLU A 127 12.56 3.47 -15.86
N VAL A 128 11.59 3.77 -16.71
CA VAL A 128 10.50 2.83 -17.05
C VAL A 128 11.04 1.64 -17.84
N ILE A 129 12.00 1.82 -18.74
CA ILE A 129 12.65 0.71 -19.45
C ILE A 129 13.37 -0.20 -18.45
N ALA A 130 14.17 0.37 -17.53
CA ALA A 130 14.86 -0.40 -16.50
C ALA A 130 13.88 -1.19 -15.62
N LEU A 131 12.78 -0.58 -15.20
CA LEU A 131 11.72 -1.24 -14.43
C LEU A 131 11.00 -2.35 -15.23
N GLN A 132 10.81 -2.17 -16.53
CA GLN A 132 10.27 -3.20 -17.42
C GLN A 132 11.26 -4.36 -17.61
N ASP A 133 12.56 -4.09 -17.71
CA ASP A 133 13.61 -5.11 -17.79
C ASP A 133 13.71 -5.93 -16.50
N MET A 134 13.36 -5.35 -15.35
CA MET A 134 13.19 -6.10 -14.09
C MET A 134 11.91 -6.94 -14.06
N GLY A 135 10.94 -6.68 -14.91
CA GLY A 135 9.65 -7.39 -14.99
C GLY A 135 8.48 -6.71 -14.28
N HIS A 136 8.63 -5.49 -13.79
CA HIS A 136 7.53 -4.75 -13.18
C HIS A 136 6.41 -4.41 -14.16
N LYS A 137 5.15 -4.52 -13.69
CA LYS A 137 3.93 -4.17 -14.44
C LYS A 137 3.09 -3.09 -13.72
N ARG A 138 3.44 -2.76 -12.48
CA ARG A 138 2.75 -1.81 -11.62
C ARG A 138 3.76 -0.90 -10.92
N LEU A 139 3.51 0.41 -10.96
CA LEU A 139 4.31 1.41 -10.27
C LEU A 139 3.47 2.17 -9.24
N ALA A 140 4.14 2.65 -8.20
CA ALA A 140 3.67 3.73 -7.32
C ALA A 140 4.58 4.93 -7.58
N ILE A 141 4.03 6.00 -8.14
CA ILE A 141 4.81 7.19 -8.47
C ILE A 141 4.82 8.18 -7.30
N GLU A 142 5.97 8.77 -7.06
CA GLU A 142 6.24 9.62 -5.90
C GLU A 142 6.83 10.96 -6.36
N ALA A 143 6.36 12.07 -5.76
CA ALA A 143 6.95 13.39 -5.97
C ALA A 143 6.77 14.27 -4.74
N GLY A 144 7.75 15.12 -4.45
CA GLY A 144 7.61 16.17 -3.44
C GLY A 144 6.59 17.23 -3.87
N GLU A 145 6.02 17.93 -2.90
CA GLU A 145 5.06 19.01 -3.16
C GLU A 145 5.80 20.31 -3.51
N ASP A 146 5.77 20.67 -4.76
CA ASP A 146 6.34 21.93 -5.26
C ASP A 146 5.50 22.43 -6.46
N PRO A 147 4.69 23.47 -6.29
CA PRO A 147 3.83 23.96 -7.37
C PRO A 147 4.59 24.49 -8.60
N VAL A 148 5.86 24.85 -8.43
CA VAL A 148 6.70 25.37 -9.51
C VAL A 148 7.45 24.24 -10.23
N ASN A 149 8.07 23.36 -9.47
CA ASN A 149 8.86 22.27 -10.03
C ASN A 149 8.03 21.05 -10.39
N ASN A 150 6.98 20.76 -9.64
CA ASN A 150 6.12 19.57 -9.78
C ASN A 150 4.64 19.94 -9.99
N PRO A 151 4.30 20.85 -10.94
CA PRO A 151 2.91 21.15 -11.23
C PRO A 151 2.17 19.90 -11.69
N ILE A 152 0.84 19.88 -11.59
CA ILE A 152 0.04 18.70 -11.96
C ILE A 152 0.26 18.27 -13.41
N GLU A 153 0.50 19.21 -14.30
CA GLU A 153 0.80 18.97 -15.72
C GLU A 153 2.06 18.11 -15.89
N TYR A 154 3.11 18.38 -15.10
CA TYR A 154 4.31 17.55 -15.10
C TYR A 154 4.03 16.11 -14.66
N ILE A 155 3.24 15.92 -13.62
CA ILE A 155 2.84 14.58 -13.14
C ILE A 155 2.04 13.85 -14.22
N LEU A 156 1.10 14.54 -14.89
CA LEU A 156 0.29 13.99 -15.98
C LEU A 156 1.16 13.59 -17.18
N ASP A 157 2.15 14.40 -17.54
CA ASP A 157 3.09 14.09 -18.62
C ASP A 157 3.95 12.87 -18.26
N CYS A 158 4.41 12.74 -17.01
CA CYS A 158 5.13 11.55 -16.54
C CYS A 158 4.24 10.29 -16.64
N ILE A 159 2.97 10.36 -16.22
CA ILE A 159 2.04 9.22 -16.34
C ILE A 159 1.85 8.82 -17.82
N LYS A 160 1.67 9.80 -18.70
CA LYS A 160 1.54 9.58 -20.14
C LYS A 160 2.81 8.93 -20.71
N THR A 161 3.99 9.40 -20.31
CA THR A 161 5.27 8.81 -20.72
C THR A 161 5.37 7.36 -20.24
N ILE A 162 5.06 7.06 -18.98
CA ILE A 162 5.08 5.69 -18.43
C ILE A 162 4.21 4.74 -19.27
N TYR A 163 2.97 5.12 -19.55
CA TYR A 163 2.06 4.26 -20.32
C TYR A 163 2.43 4.14 -21.80
N SER A 164 3.22 5.07 -22.35
CA SER A 164 3.67 5.04 -23.74
C SER A 164 4.85 4.11 -24.00
N VAL A 165 5.59 3.72 -22.94
CA VAL A 165 6.79 2.89 -23.08
C VAL A 165 6.40 1.42 -23.14
N ASN A 166 6.79 0.78 -24.26
CA ASN A 166 6.74 -0.67 -24.42
C ASN A 166 8.13 -1.14 -24.82
N HIS A 167 8.77 -1.91 -23.96
CA HIS A 167 10.12 -2.42 -24.20
C HIS A 167 10.10 -3.95 -24.12
N ARG A 168 10.50 -4.63 -25.21
CA ARG A 168 10.41 -6.10 -25.34
C ARG A 168 8.97 -6.59 -25.04
N ASN A 169 8.81 -7.53 -24.10
CA ASN A 169 7.50 -7.98 -23.58
C ASN A 169 7.02 -7.16 -22.37
N GLY A 170 7.74 -6.06 -22.05
CA GLY A 170 7.45 -5.18 -20.93
C GLY A 170 6.38 -4.14 -21.26
N ALA A 171 5.53 -3.84 -20.29
CA ALA A 171 4.64 -2.70 -20.31
C ALA A 171 4.20 -2.40 -18.86
N ILE A 172 4.22 -1.14 -18.47
CA ILE A 172 3.57 -0.74 -17.23
C ILE A 172 2.08 -0.66 -17.47
N ARG A 173 1.33 -1.48 -16.75
CA ARG A 173 -0.13 -1.65 -16.94
C ARG A 173 -0.94 -0.95 -15.86
N ARG A 174 -0.26 -0.41 -14.83
CA ARG A 174 -0.90 0.27 -13.68
C ARG A 174 0.05 1.26 -13.03
N VAL A 175 -0.43 2.48 -12.82
CA VAL A 175 0.26 3.53 -12.10
C VAL A 175 -0.60 3.98 -10.92
N ASN A 176 -0.15 3.74 -9.69
CA ASN A 176 -0.69 4.36 -8.48
C ASN A 176 0.05 5.68 -8.25
N VAL A 177 -0.63 6.65 -7.63
CA VAL A 177 -0.09 8.00 -7.47
C VAL A 177 -0.06 8.39 -6.00
N ASN A 178 1.12 8.72 -5.51
CA ASN A 178 1.36 9.25 -4.17
C ASN A 178 1.98 10.65 -4.30
N ILE A 179 1.13 11.64 -4.39
CA ILE A 179 1.49 13.06 -4.40
C ILE A 179 0.68 13.80 -3.33
N ALA A 180 1.09 15.00 -2.98
CA ALA A 180 0.41 15.82 -1.99
C ALA A 180 -1.08 16.05 -2.29
N ALA A 181 -1.85 16.35 -1.24
CA ALA A 181 -3.26 16.68 -1.35
C ALA A 181 -3.49 17.82 -2.35
N THR A 182 -4.48 17.67 -3.22
CA THR A 182 -4.74 18.63 -4.29
C THR A 182 -6.25 18.93 -4.44
N THR A 183 -6.63 19.65 -5.49
CA THR A 183 -8.00 20.07 -5.76
C THR A 183 -8.82 18.97 -6.44
N VAL A 184 -10.14 19.02 -6.33
CA VAL A 184 -11.06 18.14 -7.06
C VAL A 184 -10.77 18.13 -8.57
N GLU A 185 -10.46 19.31 -9.13
CA GLU A 185 -10.14 19.45 -10.55
C GLU A 185 -8.88 18.67 -10.95
N ASN A 186 -7.83 18.76 -10.13
CA ASN A 186 -6.61 17.98 -10.37
C ASN A 186 -6.85 16.47 -10.20
N TYR A 187 -7.69 16.05 -9.27
CA TYR A 187 -8.09 14.65 -9.15
C TYR A 187 -8.87 14.15 -10.38
N LYS A 188 -9.73 14.98 -10.99
CA LYS A 188 -10.36 14.64 -12.28
C LYS A 188 -9.34 14.42 -13.38
N LYS A 189 -8.34 15.31 -13.52
CA LYS A 189 -7.25 15.15 -14.49
C LYS A 189 -6.48 13.84 -14.25
N LEU A 190 -6.19 13.49 -12.99
CA LEU A 190 -5.53 12.22 -12.63
C LEU A 190 -6.39 11.01 -13.00
N LYS A 191 -7.71 11.08 -12.76
CA LYS A 191 -8.66 10.04 -13.20
C LYS A 191 -8.65 9.85 -14.70
N GLU A 192 -8.69 10.94 -15.46
CA GLU A 192 -8.65 10.96 -16.93
C GLU A 192 -7.32 10.41 -17.47
N ALA A 193 -6.20 10.63 -16.75
CA ALA A 193 -4.91 10.03 -17.06
C ALA A 193 -4.84 8.51 -16.82
N GLY A 194 -5.89 7.91 -16.26
CA GLY A 194 -6.01 6.47 -16.06
C GLY A 194 -5.19 5.94 -14.89
N ILE A 195 -5.05 6.74 -13.83
CA ILE A 195 -4.36 6.27 -12.63
C ILE A 195 -5.12 5.12 -11.97
N GLY A 196 -4.38 4.42 -11.14
CA GLY A 196 -4.89 3.45 -10.25
C GLY A 196 -5.48 3.97 -8.97
N THR A 197 -4.77 3.67 -7.90
CA THR A 197 -5.09 4.16 -6.57
C THR A 197 -4.41 5.51 -6.36
N TYR A 198 -5.14 6.49 -5.87
CA TYR A 198 -4.52 7.66 -5.26
C TYR A 198 -4.17 7.33 -3.81
N ILE A 199 -2.91 7.50 -3.45
CA ILE A 199 -2.40 7.15 -2.13
C ILE A 199 -1.91 8.43 -1.45
N LEU A 200 -2.31 8.64 -0.19
CA LEU A 200 -1.79 9.72 0.63
C LEU A 200 -1.75 9.25 2.10
N PHE A 201 -0.58 9.31 2.69
CA PHE A 201 -0.44 9.01 4.12
C PHE A 201 -0.82 10.22 4.95
N GLN A 202 -1.64 9.98 5.98
CA GLN A 202 -1.99 11.00 6.96
C GLN A 202 -0.77 11.41 7.79
N GLU A 203 0.22 10.54 7.88
CA GLU A 203 1.42 10.61 8.72
C GLU A 203 1.07 10.46 10.20
N THR A 204 0.29 11.38 10.77
CA THR A 204 -0.34 11.29 12.11
C THR A 204 -1.76 11.85 12.08
N TYR A 205 -2.66 11.20 12.80
CA TYR A 205 -4.04 11.66 13.00
C TYR A 205 -4.18 12.65 14.16
N ASN A 206 -3.16 12.80 15.02
CA ASN A 206 -3.15 13.79 16.07
C ASN A 206 -2.88 15.18 15.48
N LYS A 207 -3.90 16.04 15.44
CA LYS A 207 -3.82 17.37 14.82
C LYS A 207 -2.70 18.22 15.39
N LYS A 208 -2.52 18.21 16.72
CA LYS A 208 -1.48 19.01 17.39
C LYS A 208 -0.08 18.54 16.98
N SER A 209 0.15 17.25 17.01
CA SER A 209 1.42 16.65 16.56
C SER A 209 1.62 16.86 15.07
N TYR A 210 0.56 16.74 14.26
CA TYR A 210 0.60 17.00 12.82
C TYR A 210 1.12 18.41 12.52
N GLU A 211 0.56 19.44 13.16
CA GLU A 211 0.96 20.84 12.96
C GLU A 211 2.42 21.09 13.40
N GLN A 212 2.90 20.40 14.44
CA GLN A 212 4.30 20.45 14.88
C GLN A 212 5.26 19.76 13.91
N LEU A 213 4.85 18.61 13.37
CA LEU A 213 5.64 17.82 12.43
C LEU A 213 5.67 18.43 11.01
N HIS A 214 4.72 19.34 10.70
CA HIS A 214 4.63 20.07 9.43
C HIS A 214 4.65 21.58 9.67
N PRO A 215 5.75 22.15 10.18
CA PRO A 215 5.78 23.54 10.66
C PRO A 215 5.60 24.58 9.55
N THR A 216 5.87 24.24 8.29
CA THR A 216 5.78 25.17 7.16
C THR A 216 5.33 24.47 5.88
N GLY A 217 4.78 25.26 4.95
CA GLY A 217 4.33 24.79 3.63
C GLY A 217 2.85 24.40 3.61
N PRO A 218 2.32 24.07 2.42
CA PRO A 218 0.91 23.70 2.23
C PRO A 218 0.46 22.52 3.08
N LYS A 219 1.33 21.52 3.28
CA LYS A 219 1.05 20.32 4.08
C LYS A 219 0.76 20.63 5.55
N HIS A 220 1.12 21.83 6.07
CA HIS A 220 0.77 22.27 7.42
C HIS A 220 -0.76 22.29 7.68
N ASN A 221 -1.56 22.43 6.65
CA ASN A 221 -3.03 22.49 6.78
C ASN A 221 -3.59 21.07 7.02
N TYR A 222 -3.76 20.70 8.28
CA TYR A 222 -4.29 19.42 8.71
C TYR A 222 -5.63 19.07 8.06
N ASN A 223 -6.60 20.00 8.10
CA ASN A 223 -7.95 19.74 7.58
C ASN A 223 -7.91 19.48 6.08
N TYR A 224 -7.19 20.32 5.33
CA TYR A 224 -7.06 20.16 3.88
C TYR A 224 -6.38 18.83 3.51
N HIS A 225 -5.39 18.42 4.28
CA HIS A 225 -4.70 17.13 4.06
C HIS A 225 -5.60 15.95 4.39
N THR A 226 -6.27 15.97 5.56
CA THR A 226 -7.11 14.87 6.05
C THR A 226 -8.35 14.63 5.15
N GLU A 227 -8.91 15.71 4.58
CA GLU A 227 -10.06 15.69 3.66
C GLU A 227 -9.67 15.38 2.19
N ALA A 228 -8.41 15.01 1.92
CA ALA A 228 -7.93 14.79 0.55
C ALA A 228 -8.61 13.60 -0.15
N MET A 229 -8.94 12.54 0.59
CA MET A 229 -9.60 11.36 0.02
C MET A 229 -11.02 11.67 -0.44
N ASP A 230 -11.77 12.49 0.31
CA ASP A 230 -13.10 12.94 -0.09
C ASP A 230 -13.03 13.73 -1.40
N ARG A 231 -12.06 14.66 -1.51
CA ARG A 231 -11.87 15.41 -2.75
C ARG A 231 -11.44 14.53 -3.91
N ALA A 232 -10.62 13.50 -3.65
CA ALA A 232 -10.21 12.55 -4.68
C ALA A 232 -11.41 11.75 -5.21
N MET A 233 -12.27 11.26 -4.32
CA MET A 233 -13.49 10.55 -4.70
C MET A 233 -14.52 11.46 -5.38
N GLN A 234 -14.65 12.71 -4.95
CA GLN A 234 -15.43 13.74 -5.67
C GLN A 234 -14.87 14.00 -7.08
N GLY A 235 -13.57 13.88 -7.27
CA GLY A 235 -12.90 13.94 -8.57
C GLY A 235 -13.06 12.69 -9.42
N GLY A 236 -13.80 11.67 -8.93
CA GLY A 236 -14.09 10.43 -9.66
C GLY A 236 -13.03 9.34 -9.50
N ILE A 237 -12.09 9.48 -8.57
CA ILE A 237 -11.14 8.41 -8.25
C ILE A 237 -11.86 7.35 -7.42
N ASP A 238 -11.95 6.12 -7.94
CA ASP A 238 -12.71 5.03 -7.32
C ASP A 238 -11.92 4.36 -6.19
N ASP A 239 -10.59 4.33 -6.28
CA ASP A 239 -9.71 3.61 -5.37
C ASP A 239 -8.78 4.58 -4.67
N VAL A 240 -8.92 4.73 -3.35
CA VAL A 240 -8.05 5.55 -2.50
C VAL A 240 -7.25 4.68 -1.53
N GLY A 241 -6.06 5.15 -1.17
CA GLY A 241 -5.17 4.47 -0.24
C GLY A 241 -4.75 5.39 0.89
N ILE A 242 -4.97 4.96 2.13
CA ILE A 242 -4.59 5.69 3.34
C ILE A 242 -3.40 5.03 4.03
N GLY A 243 -2.80 5.72 4.99
CA GLY A 243 -1.70 5.18 5.78
C GLY A 243 -1.29 6.10 6.90
N VAL A 244 -0.48 5.56 7.80
CA VAL A 244 0.13 6.27 8.93
C VAL A 244 1.61 5.95 8.97
N LEU A 245 2.44 6.94 9.30
CA LEU A 245 3.85 6.72 9.56
C LEU A 245 4.05 6.43 11.06
N PHE A 246 4.05 5.16 11.42
CA PHE A 246 4.23 4.74 12.81
C PHE A 246 5.61 5.13 13.35
N GLY A 247 5.62 5.69 14.55
CA GLY A 247 6.81 6.21 15.23
C GLY A 247 6.78 7.72 15.44
N LEU A 248 5.91 8.46 14.73
CA LEU A 248 5.76 9.90 14.90
C LEU A 248 4.90 10.27 16.12
N GLU A 249 3.86 9.49 16.39
CA GLU A 249 2.91 9.68 17.48
C GLU A 249 2.58 8.33 18.12
N LEU A 250 1.84 8.34 19.25
CA LEU A 250 1.42 7.13 19.95
C LEU A 250 0.65 6.18 19.02
N TYR A 251 1.21 5.00 18.77
CA TYR A 251 0.67 4.02 17.81
C TYR A 251 -0.80 3.63 18.07
N ARG A 252 -1.24 3.67 19.33
CA ARG A 252 -2.64 3.38 19.71
C ARG A 252 -3.59 4.47 19.22
N TYR A 253 -3.16 5.75 19.31
CA TYR A 253 -3.90 6.88 18.77
C TYR A 253 -3.99 6.78 17.24
N GLU A 254 -2.87 6.47 16.62
CA GLU A 254 -2.77 6.33 15.17
C GLU A 254 -3.64 5.20 14.62
N LEU A 255 -3.68 4.03 15.28
CA LEU A 255 -4.56 2.95 14.87
C LEU A 255 -6.03 3.36 14.95
N ALA A 256 -6.46 4.01 16.04
CA ALA A 256 -7.83 4.48 16.19
C ALA A 256 -8.19 5.50 15.10
N GLY A 257 -7.35 6.51 14.86
CA GLY A 257 -7.55 7.50 13.81
C GLY A 257 -7.59 6.91 12.40
N LEU A 258 -6.70 5.97 12.09
CA LEU A 258 -6.68 5.24 10.82
C LEU A 258 -7.99 4.49 10.56
N LEU A 259 -8.51 3.81 11.58
CA LEU A 259 -9.76 3.07 11.46
C LEU A 259 -10.98 4.00 11.39
N MET A 260 -10.99 5.13 12.11
CA MET A 260 -12.03 6.16 11.97
C MET A 260 -12.04 6.74 10.55
N HIS A 261 -10.89 6.95 9.92
CA HIS A 261 -10.82 7.40 8.52
C HIS A 261 -11.39 6.33 7.57
N ALA A 262 -11.06 5.05 7.78
CA ALA A 262 -11.65 3.96 7.00
C ALA A 262 -13.17 3.86 7.16
N GLU A 263 -13.67 3.99 8.40
CA GLU A 263 -15.12 4.03 8.70
C GLU A 263 -15.83 5.23 8.07
N HIS A 264 -15.17 6.39 8.06
CA HIS A 264 -15.67 7.60 7.40
C HIS A 264 -15.83 7.39 5.88
N LEU A 265 -14.79 6.91 5.20
CA LEU A 265 -14.85 6.65 3.77
C LEU A 265 -15.96 5.65 3.41
N GLU A 266 -16.13 4.59 4.19
CA GLU A 266 -17.21 3.63 3.96
C GLU A 266 -18.60 4.26 4.23
N ALA A 267 -18.72 5.12 5.24
CA ALA A 267 -19.98 5.77 5.60
C ALA A 267 -20.44 6.82 4.56
N VAL A 268 -19.49 7.62 4.04
CA VAL A 268 -19.80 8.73 3.12
C VAL A 268 -19.86 8.26 1.67
N HIS A 269 -18.94 7.39 1.26
CA HIS A 269 -18.77 7.01 -0.14
C HIS A 269 -19.27 5.58 -0.45
N GLY A 270 -19.71 4.82 0.57
CA GLY A 270 -20.15 3.43 0.41
C GLY A 270 -19.01 2.43 0.22
N VAL A 271 -17.77 2.91 0.06
CA VAL A 271 -16.56 2.11 -0.09
C VAL A 271 -15.46 2.63 0.83
N GLY A 272 -14.83 1.71 1.58
CA GLY A 272 -13.67 2.04 2.39
C GLY A 272 -12.38 2.09 1.55
N PRO A 273 -11.22 2.27 2.19
CA PRO A 273 -9.95 2.40 1.48
C PRO A 273 -9.61 1.11 0.71
N HIS A 274 -9.22 1.28 -0.56
CA HIS A 274 -8.72 0.18 -1.40
C HIS A 274 -7.44 -0.40 -0.83
N THR A 275 -6.56 0.47 -0.28
CA THR A 275 -5.33 0.05 0.38
C THR A 275 -5.08 0.79 1.68
N ILE A 276 -4.43 0.08 2.62
CA ILE A 276 -3.86 0.66 3.84
C ILE A 276 -2.36 0.36 3.86
N SER A 277 -1.55 1.41 3.97
CA SER A 277 -0.10 1.30 4.12
C SER A 277 0.31 1.48 5.57
N VAL A 278 1.28 0.68 6.00
CA VAL A 278 1.74 0.65 7.40
C VAL A 278 3.26 0.90 7.51
N PRO A 279 3.79 2.04 7.02
CA PRO A 279 5.21 2.35 7.17
C PRO A 279 5.56 2.68 8.63
N ARG A 280 6.78 2.30 9.03
CA ARG A 280 7.44 2.83 10.23
C ARG A 280 8.50 3.86 9.83
N ILE A 281 8.78 4.83 10.72
CA ILE A 281 9.87 5.78 10.50
C ILE A 281 11.20 5.03 10.40
N LYS A 282 12.05 5.44 9.46
CA LYS A 282 13.40 4.89 9.23
C LYS A 282 14.39 6.02 9.03
N ALA A 283 15.65 5.71 9.21
CA ALA A 283 16.74 6.63 8.90
C ALA A 283 16.71 7.09 7.44
N ALA A 284 17.09 8.34 7.25
CA ALA A 284 17.27 8.97 5.96
C ALA A 284 18.24 10.13 6.11
N ASP A 285 18.61 10.81 5.02
CA ASP A 285 19.41 12.02 5.10
C ASP A 285 18.73 13.07 6.00
N ASP A 286 19.46 13.60 6.97
CA ASP A 286 18.97 14.56 7.98
C ASP A 286 17.80 14.06 8.87
N ILE A 287 17.52 12.74 8.88
CA ILE A 287 16.46 12.13 9.67
C ILE A 287 17.02 11.01 10.53
N ASN A 288 16.96 11.19 11.85
CA ASN A 288 17.28 10.16 12.82
C ASN A 288 15.99 9.65 13.48
N PRO A 289 15.62 8.37 13.35
CA PRO A 289 14.42 7.80 13.99
C PRO A 289 14.41 7.94 15.52
N ASP A 290 15.59 8.03 16.15
CA ASP A 290 15.71 8.18 17.62
C ASP A 290 15.31 9.58 18.11
N ASP A 291 15.13 10.55 17.21
CA ASP A 291 14.59 11.87 17.54
C ASP A 291 13.06 11.86 17.77
N PHE A 292 12.42 10.70 17.57
CA PHE A 292 10.97 10.49 17.73
C PHE A 292 10.70 9.49 18.85
N ASP A 293 9.99 9.92 19.91
CA ASP A 293 9.78 9.14 21.14
C ASP A 293 8.78 7.98 21.03
N ASN A 294 8.14 7.82 19.86
CA ASN A 294 7.03 6.87 19.65
C ASN A 294 7.39 5.67 18.78
N GLY A 295 8.68 5.30 18.70
CA GLY A 295 9.13 4.10 17.99
C GLY A 295 8.42 2.84 18.48
N ILE A 296 8.10 1.92 17.57
CA ILE A 296 7.45 0.64 17.90
C ILE A 296 8.32 -0.54 17.51
N ASP A 297 8.30 -1.56 18.36
CA ASP A 297 9.00 -2.82 18.10
C ASP A 297 8.27 -3.70 17.06
N ASP A 298 8.92 -4.78 16.65
CA ASP A 298 8.39 -5.69 15.63
C ASP A 298 7.17 -6.49 16.10
N GLU A 299 7.03 -6.75 17.40
CA GLU A 299 5.88 -7.45 17.98
C GLU A 299 4.63 -6.55 17.99
N THR A 300 4.79 -5.33 18.46
CA THR A 300 3.74 -4.30 18.41
C THR A 300 3.31 -4.04 16.98
N PHE A 301 4.27 -3.92 16.05
CA PHE A 301 3.99 -3.74 14.63
C PHE A 301 3.19 -4.91 14.04
N ALA A 302 3.58 -6.14 14.33
CA ALA A 302 2.87 -7.33 13.88
C ALA A 302 1.43 -7.38 14.41
N LYS A 303 1.22 -6.99 15.68
CA LYS A 303 -0.10 -6.92 16.29
C LYS A 303 -0.98 -5.86 15.62
N ILE A 304 -0.43 -4.68 15.32
CA ILE A 304 -1.12 -3.62 14.56
C ILE A 304 -1.57 -4.15 13.19
N VAL A 305 -0.68 -4.80 12.43
CA VAL A 305 -1.00 -5.37 11.13
C VAL A 305 -2.12 -6.39 11.22
N ALA A 306 -2.09 -7.29 12.22
CA ALA A 306 -3.14 -8.28 12.43
C ALA A 306 -4.49 -7.62 12.73
N ILE A 307 -4.51 -6.59 13.58
CA ILE A 307 -5.74 -5.90 13.97
C ILE A 307 -6.32 -5.10 12.80
N ILE A 308 -5.50 -4.42 11.99
CA ILE A 308 -5.97 -3.73 10.77
C ILE A 308 -6.62 -4.75 9.82
N ARG A 309 -6.01 -5.93 9.61
CA ARG A 309 -6.60 -6.99 8.80
C ARG A 309 -7.96 -7.45 9.30
N ILE A 310 -8.14 -7.53 10.61
CA ILE A 310 -9.41 -7.90 11.24
C ILE A 310 -10.43 -6.77 11.12
N ALA A 311 -10.01 -5.52 11.33
CA ALA A 311 -10.89 -4.36 11.33
C ALA A 311 -11.37 -3.99 9.91
N VAL A 312 -10.50 -4.08 8.91
CA VAL A 312 -10.83 -3.77 7.51
C VAL A 312 -10.48 -4.97 6.62
N PRO A 313 -11.29 -6.05 6.68
CA PRO A 313 -10.91 -7.36 6.14
C PRO A 313 -10.72 -7.41 4.62
N TYR A 314 -11.35 -6.50 3.88
CA TYR A 314 -11.31 -6.42 2.42
C TYR A 314 -10.18 -5.55 1.86
N THR A 315 -9.53 -4.70 2.68
CA THR A 315 -8.52 -3.76 2.20
C THR A 315 -7.23 -4.46 1.75
N GLY A 316 -6.57 -3.92 0.72
CA GLY A 316 -5.20 -4.30 0.39
C GLY A 316 -4.23 -3.70 1.41
N MET A 317 -3.39 -4.51 2.05
CA MET A 317 -2.40 -3.99 3.00
C MET A 317 -1.02 -4.00 2.37
N ILE A 318 -0.33 -2.87 2.48
CA ILE A 318 0.96 -2.60 1.80
C ILE A 318 2.09 -2.51 2.81
N ILE A 319 3.19 -3.20 2.52
CA ILE A 319 4.49 -2.99 3.16
C ILE A 319 5.58 -2.80 2.11
N SER A 320 6.50 -1.87 2.36
CA SER A 320 7.60 -1.57 1.44
C SER A 320 8.92 -2.21 1.88
N THR A 321 9.96 -2.02 1.07
CA THR A 321 11.35 -2.39 1.37
C THR A 321 11.98 -1.57 2.52
N ARG A 322 11.22 -0.66 3.11
CA ARG A 322 11.55 0.03 4.37
C ARG A 322 11.75 -0.95 5.53
N GLU A 323 11.05 -2.08 5.51
CA GLU A 323 11.15 -3.13 6.51
C GLU A 323 12.08 -4.27 6.07
N SER A 324 12.76 -4.88 7.06
CA SER A 324 13.66 -6.02 6.85
C SER A 324 12.92 -7.27 6.35
N GLU A 325 13.66 -8.19 5.75
CA GLU A 325 13.12 -9.49 5.30
C GLU A 325 12.36 -10.23 6.42
N SER A 326 12.93 -10.27 7.63
CA SER A 326 12.32 -10.98 8.77
C SER A 326 10.98 -10.37 9.19
N VAL A 327 10.89 -9.05 9.27
CA VAL A 327 9.64 -8.34 9.57
C VAL A 327 8.64 -8.55 8.46
N ARG A 328 9.03 -8.40 7.20
CA ARG A 328 8.16 -8.62 6.04
C ARG A 328 7.59 -10.04 6.04
N LYS A 329 8.42 -11.06 6.31
CA LYS A 329 7.97 -12.45 6.43
C LYS A 329 6.88 -12.61 7.50
N LYS A 330 7.08 -12.04 8.69
CA LYS A 330 6.13 -12.11 9.81
C LYS A 330 4.78 -11.49 9.47
N VAL A 331 4.79 -10.28 8.91
CA VAL A 331 3.54 -9.54 8.64
C VAL A 331 2.83 -9.97 7.35
N LEU A 332 3.54 -10.61 6.41
CA LEU A 332 2.93 -11.27 5.26
C LEU A 332 1.89 -12.32 5.70
N GLU A 333 2.19 -13.09 6.73
CA GLU A 333 1.24 -14.06 7.26
C GLU A 333 0.00 -13.41 7.88
N LEU A 334 0.18 -12.26 8.57
CA LEU A 334 -0.84 -11.63 9.40
C LEU A 334 -1.82 -10.75 8.63
N GLY A 335 -1.42 -10.20 7.46
CA GLY A 335 -2.32 -9.28 6.79
C GLY A 335 -1.84 -8.69 5.48
N ILE A 336 -0.54 -8.56 5.29
CA ILE A 336 0.02 -7.91 4.10
C ILE A 336 -0.32 -8.69 2.83
N SER A 337 -0.80 -7.98 1.81
CA SER A 337 -1.20 -8.54 0.51
C SER A 337 -0.49 -7.88 -0.68
N GLN A 338 0.26 -6.80 -0.43
CA GLN A 338 1.02 -6.10 -1.48
C GLN A 338 2.39 -5.71 -0.94
N ILE A 339 3.44 -5.93 -1.72
CA ILE A 339 4.82 -5.56 -1.36
C ILE A 339 5.55 -4.93 -2.53
N SER A 340 6.49 -4.04 -2.22
CA SER A 340 7.48 -3.61 -3.20
C SER A 340 8.68 -4.58 -3.24
N GLY A 341 9.33 -4.69 -4.39
CA GLY A 341 10.51 -5.53 -4.56
C GLY A 341 11.50 -4.92 -5.55
N GLY A 342 12.79 -5.07 -5.32
CA GLY A 342 13.83 -4.44 -6.13
C GLY A 342 13.74 -2.91 -6.13
N SER A 343 13.32 -2.31 -4.99
CA SER A 343 12.97 -0.90 -4.92
C SER A 343 14.20 0.01 -4.88
N ARG A 344 14.05 1.18 -5.52
CA ARG A 344 14.92 2.33 -5.33
C ARG A 344 14.09 3.50 -4.80
N THR A 345 14.64 4.28 -3.88
CA THR A 345 13.97 5.42 -3.23
C THR A 345 14.57 6.76 -3.60
N SER A 346 15.61 6.73 -4.43
CA SER A 346 16.23 7.89 -5.07
C SER A 346 15.47 8.33 -6.32
N VAL A 347 15.68 9.56 -6.72
CA VAL A 347 15.13 10.12 -7.96
C VAL A 347 15.96 9.65 -9.15
N GLY A 348 15.41 8.75 -9.97
CA GLY A 348 16.10 8.20 -11.15
C GLY A 348 17.16 7.16 -10.80
N GLY A 349 16.89 6.24 -9.90
CA GLY A 349 17.85 5.25 -9.42
C GLY A 349 17.76 3.85 -10.04
N TYR A 350 16.91 3.65 -11.06
CA TYR A 350 16.77 2.34 -11.71
C TYR A 350 17.64 2.19 -12.97
N ASP A 351 17.72 3.23 -13.81
CA ASP A 351 18.56 3.23 -15.02
C ASP A 351 20.04 3.34 -14.66
N GLU A 352 20.37 4.34 -13.85
CA GLU A 352 21.73 4.55 -13.37
C GLU A 352 21.75 4.51 -11.84
N PRO A 353 22.58 3.64 -11.23
CA PRO A 353 22.76 3.65 -9.78
C PRO A 353 23.23 5.02 -9.30
N GLU A 354 22.62 5.51 -8.24
CA GLU A 354 23.02 6.76 -7.60
C GLU A 354 24.48 6.66 -7.10
N SER A 355 25.29 7.68 -7.37
CA SER A 355 26.64 7.75 -6.82
C SER A 355 26.60 8.08 -5.32
N GLU A 356 27.64 7.74 -4.57
CA GLU A 356 27.72 8.05 -3.12
C GLU A 356 27.61 9.56 -2.83
N GLU A 357 27.93 10.43 -3.83
CA GLU A 357 27.85 11.88 -3.72
C GLU A 357 26.45 12.45 -4.05
N GLU A 358 25.60 11.67 -4.71
CA GLU A 358 24.25 12.08 -5.14
C GLU A 358 23.17 11.48 -4.25
N ASN A 359 23.09 11.88 -2.99
CA ASN A 359 22.03 11.44 -2.10
C ASN A 359 20.70 12.14 -2.44
N SER A 360 19.75 11.41 -3.07
CA SER A 360 18.41 11.89 -3.40
C SER A 360 17.30 10.98 -2.81
N ALA A 361 17.69 9.97 -2.05
CA ALA A 361 16.78 8.96 -1.52
C ALA A 361 15.80 9.52 -0.45
N GLN A 362 14.57 9.03 -0.45
CA GLN A 362 13.57 9.43 0.55
C GLN A 362 13.77 8.71 1.89
N PHE A 363 14.31 7.51 1.89
CA PHE A 363 14.65 6.72 3.08
C PHE A 363 15.60 5.58 2.72
N ASP A 364 16.29 5.08 3.73
CA ASP A 364 17.18 3.94 3.59
C ASP A 364 16.38 2.64 3.39
N VAL A 365 16.73 1.89 2.36
CA VAL A 365 16.09 0.60 2.03
C VAL A 365 16.69 -0.49 2.92
N SER A 366 15.86 -1.17 3.71
CA SER A 366 16.30 -2.29 4.57
C SER A 366 16.34 -3.64 3.83
N ASP A 367 15.50 -3.83 2.81
CA ASP A 367 15.48 -5.03 1.97
C ASP A 367 15.97 -4.69 0.56
N ASN A 368 17.25 -4.92 0.32
CA ASN A 368 17.98 -4.56 -0.92
C ASN A 368 17.97 -5.67 -1.98
N ARG A 369 17.21 -6.77 -1.76
CA ARG A 369 17.15 -7.88 -2.71
C ARG A 369 16.57 -7.43 -4.05
N SER A 370 17.09 -8.04 -5.13
CA SER A 370 16.53 -7.89 -6.46
C SER A 370 15.07 -8.37 -6.52
N LEU A 371 14.33 -7.96 -7.54
CA LEU A 371 12.96 -8.44 -7.74
C LEU A 371 12.92 -9.96 -7.90
N ASP A 372 13.88 -10.57 -8.62
CA ASP A 372 13.96 -12.01 -8.81
C ASP A 372 14.15 -12.78 -7.48
N GLU A 373 15.02 -12.28 -6.62
CA GLU A 373 15.23 -12.86 -5.27
C GLU A 373 13.96 -12.75 -4.42
N VAL A 374 13.26 -11.62 -4.46
CA VAL A 374 12.01 -11.42 -3.71
C VAL A 374 10.91 -12.33 -4.25
N VAL A 375 10.78 -12.47 -5.56
CA VAL A 375 9.81 -13.39 -6.19
C VAL A 375 10.09 -14.84 -5.78
N ARG A 376 11.35 -15.28 -5.86
CA ARG A 376 11.74 -16.63 -5.43
C ARG A 376 11.51 -16.85 -3.93
N TRP A 377 11.83 -15.86 -3.10
CA TRP A 377 11.59 -15.92 -1.66
C TRP A 377 10.10 -16.09 -1.33
N LEU A 378 9.21 -15.32 -1.97
CA LEU A 378 7.76 -15.46 -1.79
C LEU A 378 7.27 -16.86 -2.17
N MET A 379 7.72 -17.40 -3.29
CA MET A 379 7.33 -18.73 -3.75
C MET A 379 7.82 -19.84 -2.79
N ASN A 380 9.02 -19.69 -2.24
CA ASN A 380 9.55 -20.60 -1.21
C ASN A 380 8.77 -20.55 0.12
N LEU A 381 8.10 -19.42 0.40
CA LEU A 381 7.18 -19.28 1.54
C LEU A 381 5.75 -19.79 1.23
N GLY A 382 5.49 -20.26 0.00
CA GLY A 382 4.17 -20.73 -0.43
C GLY A 382 3.24 -19.64 -0.93
N TYR A 383 3.75 -18.43 -1.17
CA TYR A 383 2.96 -17.35 -1.75
C TYR A 383 3.09 -17.32 -3.29
N ILE A 384 2.09 -16.71 -3.93
CA ILE A 384 2.03 -16.51 -5.37
C ILE A 384 2.32 -15.04 -5.68
N PRO A 385 3.53 -14.68 -6.14
CA PRO A 385 3.79 -13.32 -6.63
C PRO A 385 2.86 -12.99 -7.79
N SER A 386 2.16 -11.86 -7.71
CA SER A 386 1.16 -11.44 -8.67
C SER A 386 1.49 -10.10 -9.30
N PHE A 387 1.64 -10.07 -10.61
CA PHE A 387 1.80 -8.85 -11.41
C PHE A 387 0.48 -8.43 -12.05
N CYS A 388 -0.64 -9.01 -11.63
CA CYS A 388 -1.96 -8.77 -12.19
C CYS A 388 -2.42 -7.31 -12.01
N THR A 389 -2.96 -6.74 -13.10
CA THR A 389 -3.56 -5.41 -13.17
C THR A 389 -4.95 -5.45 -13.79
N ALA A 390 -5.57 -6.64 -13.90
CA ALA A 390 -6.81 -6.85 -14.64
C ALA A 390 -7.99 -6.05 -14.09
N CYS A 391 -8.16 -5.94 -12.77
CA CYS A 391 -9.34 -5.31 -12.16
C CYS A 391 -9.57 -3.90 -12.68
N TYR A 392 -8.53 -3.09 -12.76
CA TYR A 392 -8.62 -1.71 -13.25
C TYR A 392 -8.96 -1.63 -14.74
N ARG A 393 -8.43 -2.55 -15.52
CA ARG A 393 -8.60 -2.60 -16.99
C ARG A 393 -9.96 -3.17 -17.41
N GLU A 394 -10.58 -3.94 -16.51
CA GLU A 394 -11.90 -4.54 -16.69
C GLU A 394 -13.01 -3.77 -15.92
N GLY A 395 -12.73 -2.55 -15.48
CA GLY A 395 -13.68 -1.70 -14.74
C GLY A 395 -14.14 -2.32 -13.41
N ARG A 396 -13.31 -3.17 -12.78
CA ARG A 396 -13.54 -3.72 -11.45
C ARG A 396 -12.82 -2.86 -10.43
N THR A 397 -13.35 -1.66 -10.17
CA THR A 397 -12.82 -0.66 -9.23
C THR A 397 -13.92 -0.22 -8.27
N GLY A 398 -13.57 0.49 -7.20
CA GLY A 398 -14.51 1.05 -6.24
C GLY A 398 -15.48 0.02 -5.68
N ASP A 399 -16.77 0.35 -5.65
CA ASP A 399 -17.83 -0.50 -5.10
C ASP A 399 -17.90 -1.88 -5.80
N ARG A 400 -17.73 -1.93 -7.11
CA ARG A 400 -17.74 -3.20 -7.85
C ARG A 400 -16.62 -4.13 -7.41
N PHE A 401 -15.40 -3.60 -7.20
CA PHE A 401 -14.28 -4.38 -6.67
C PHE A 401 -14.57 -4.86 -5.24
N MET A 402 -15.02 -3.95 -4.36
CA MET A 402 -15.32 -4.26 -2.97
C MET A 402 -16.42 -5.31 -2.82
N SER A 403 -17.46 -5.25 -3.66
CA SER A 403 -18.53 -6.26 -3.70
C SER A 403 -18.00 -7.64 -4.07
N LEU A 404 -17.12 -7.74 -5.07
CA LEU A 404 -16.47 -8.98 -5.47
C LEU A 404 -15.53 -9.52 -4.38
N CYS A 405 -14.82 -8.62 -3.66
CA CYS A 405 -13.98 -9.00 -2.52
C CYS A 405 -14.83 -9.53 -1.36
N LYS A 406 -15.84 -8.76 -0.93
CA LYS A 406 -16.74 -9.14 0.19
C LYS A 406 -17.47 -10.45 -0.05
N SER A 407 -17.82 -10.77 -1.31
CA SER A 407 -18.48 -12.05 -1.69
C SER A 407 -17.50 -13.21 -1.92
N GLY A 408 -16.19 -12.97 -1.93
CA GLY A 408 -15.15 -13.95 -2.27
C GLY A 408 -15.07 -14.30 -3.78
N GLN A 409 -15.95 -13.77 -4.62
CA GLN A 409 -15.97 -14.07 -6.06
C GLN A 409 -14.73 -13.56 -6.80
N ILE A 410 -14.06 -12.55 -6.24
CA ILE A 410 -12.81 -12.01 -6.80
C ILE A 410 -11.73 -13.08 -6.98
N GLN A 411 -11.73 -14.13 -6.16
CA GLN A 411 -10.74 -15.21 -6.26
C GLN A 411 -10.84 -15.97 -7.59
N ASN A 412 -12.04 -16.09 -8.18
CA ASN A 412 -12.24 -16.76 -9.46
C ASN A 412 -11.52 -16.08 -10.63
N CYS A 413 -11.25 -14.78 -10.53
CA CYS A 413 -10.46 -14.04 -11.51
C CYS A 413 -9.01 -13.86 -11.04
N CYS A 414 -8.83 -13.48 -9.78
CA CYS A 414 -7.52 -13.08 -9.27
C CYS A 414 -6.53 -14.25 -9.16
N HIS A 415 -6.98 -15.44 -8.79
CA HIS A 415 -6.09 -16.60 -8.67
C HIS A 415 -5.52 -17.02 -10.02
N PRO A 416 -6.31 -17.32 -11.07
CA PRO A 416 -5.77 -17.63 -12.39
C PRO A 416 -4.97 -16.48 -13.00
N ASN A 417 -5.39 -15.21 -12.81
CA ASN A 417 -4.63 -14.05 -13.27
C ASN A 417 -3.25 -13.95 -12.61
N ALA A 418 -3.14 -14.27 -11.33
CA ALA A 418 -1.86 -14.29 -10.63
C ALA A 418 -0.92 -15.33 -11.25
N LEU A 419 -1.42 -16.55 -11.53
CA LEU A 419 -0.63 -17.62 -12.13
C LEU A 419 -0.16 -17.26 -13.55
N MET A 420 -1.04 -16.70 -14.38
CA MET A 420 -0.68 -16.26 -15.74
C MET A 420 0.36 -15.14 -15.72
N THR A 421 0.22 -14.14 -14.85
CA THR A 421 1.18 -13.04 -14.77
C THR A 421 2.50 -13.46 -14.11
N LEU A 422 2.47 -14.44 -13.21
CA LEU A 422 3.69 -15.08 -12.70
C LEU A 422 4.39 -15.84 -13.82
N GLU A 423 3.67 -16.60 -14.65
CA GLU A 423 4.27 -17.29 -15.78
C GLU A 423 4.91 -16.33 -16.80
N GLU A 424 4.24 -15.19 -17.11
CA GLU A 424 4.89 -14.14 -17.90
C GLU A 424 6.24 -13.70 -17.31
N TYR A 425 6.27 -13.50 -15.98
CA TYR A 425 7.51 -13.14 -15.28
C TYR A 425 8.57 -14.23 -15.39
N LEU A 426 8.21 -15.50 -15.18
CA LEU A 426 9.14 -16.63 -15.20
C LEU A 426 9.77 -16.83 -16.58
N VAL A 427 8.99 -16.63 -17.65
CA VAL A 427 9.48 -16.79 -19.02
C VAL A 427 10.37 -15.64 -19.45
N ASP A 428 9.99 -14.39 -19.11
CA ASP A 428 10.63 -13.21 -19.67
C ASP A 428 11.81 -12.66 -18.85
N TYR A 429 11.80 -12.87 -17.51
CA TYR A 429 12.70 -12.13 -16.62
C TYR A 429 13.43 -12.99 -15.57
N ALA A 430 12.88 -14.14 -15.22
CA ALA A 430 13.37 -14.93 -14.08
C ALA A 430 14.69 -15.64 -14.39
N SER A 431 15.54 -15.73 -13.36
CA SER A 431 16.66 -16.67 -13.34
C SER A 431 16.19 -18.11 -13.42
N ASP A 432 17.09 -19.03 -13.79
CA ASP A 432 16.74 -20.46 -13.90
C ASP A 432 16.27 -21.04 -12.55
N ASP A 433 16.89 -20.62 -11.44
CA ASP A 433 16.47 -21.05 -10.09
C ASP A 433 15.04 -20.60 -9.77
N THR A 434 14.73 -19.34 -10.06
CA THR A 434 13.39 -18.76 -9.83
C THR A 434 12.35 -19.43 -10.75
N ARG A 435 12.71 -19.66 -12.00
CA ARG A 435 11.87 -20.36 -12.98
C ARG A 435 11.52 -21.78 -12.53
N ASN A 436 12.51 -22.55 -12.06
CA ASN A 436 12.31 -23.92 -11.60
C ASN A 436 11.36 -24.00 -10.38
N VAL A 437 11.47 -23.08 -9.43
CA VAL A 437 10.56 -23.01 -8.27
C VAL A 437 9.16 -22.59 -8.73
N GLY A 438 9.06 -21.58 -9.60
CA GLY A 438 7.80 -21.00 -10.03
C GLY A 438 6.96 -21.96 -10.88
N GLN A 439 7.57 -22.71 -11.79
CA GLN A 439 6.86 -23.66 -12.62
C GLN A 439 6.20 -24.76 -11.78
N LYS A 440 6.89 -25.30 -10.79
CA LYS A 440 6.33 -26.28 -9.84
C LYS A 440 5.17 -25.71 -9.06
N LEU A 441 5.30 -24.45 -8.56
CA LEU A 441 4.23 -23.77 -7.86
C LEU A 441 2.99 -23.60 -8.75
N ILE A 442 3.17 -23.12 -9.98
CA ILE A 442 2.07 -22.90 -10.92
C ILE A 442 1.33 -24.21 -11.22
N GLU A 443 2.03 -25.31 -11.45
CA GLU A 443 1.42 -26.61 -11.69
C GLU A 443 0.55 -27.05 -10.50
N GLN A 444 1.04 -26.89 -9.28
CA GLN A 444 0.28 -27.22 -8.07
C GLN A 444 -0.94 -26.32 -7.86
N GLU A 445 -0.79 -25.03 -8.10
CA GLU A 445 -1.86 -24.03 -7.91
C GLU A 445 -2.94 -24.10 -8.98
N LEU A 446 -2.63 -24.50 -10.22
CA LEU A 446 -3.61 -24.74 -11.26
C LEU A 446 -4.64 -25.80 -10.86
N GLU A 447 -4.21 -26.88 -10.19
CA GLU A 447 -5.10 -27.94 -9.73
C GLU A 447 -6.05 -27.49 -8.60
N LYS A 448 -5.70 -26.39 -7.88
CA LYS A 448 -6.55 -25.81 -6.84
C LYS A 448 -7.66 -24.90 -7.38
N ILE A 449 -7.67 -24.58 -8.68
CA ILE A 449 -8.76 -23.79 -9.28
C ILE A 449 -10.03 -24.65 -9.32
N PRO A 450 -11.09 -24.31 -8.56
CA PRO A 450 -12.23 -25.20 -8.38
C PRO A 450 -13.10 -25.32 -9.65
N ASN A 451 -13.20 -24.25 -10.44
CA ASN A 451 -13.96 -24.23 -11.67
C ASN A 451 -13.15 -24.86 -12.82
N GLU A 452 -13.60 -26.01 -13.31
CA GLU A 452 -12.91 -26.79 -14.35
C GLU A 452 -12.73 -26.02 -15.67
N LYS A 453 -13.73 -25.22 -16.07
CA LYS A 453 -13.65 -24.38 -17.29
C LYS A 453 -12.59 -23.29 -17.13
N VAL A 454 -12.56 -22.60 -15.98
CA VAL A 454 -11.54 -21.59 -15.68
C VAL A 454 -10.15 -22.21 -15.63
N ARG A 455 -10.02 -23.38 -15.00
CA ARG A 455 -8.76 -24.13 -14.92
C ARG A 455 -8.25 -24.53 -16.31
N SER A 456 -9.14 -25.03 -17.20
CA SER A 456 -8.77 -25.41 -18.57
C SER A 456 -8.28 -24.19 -19.36
N ILE A 457 -8.98 -23.07 -19.31
CA ILE A 457 -8.58 -21.82 -19.99
C ILE A 457 -7.25 -21.31 -19.42
N ALA A 458 -7.05 -21.34 -18.11
CA ALA A 458 -5.79 -20.92 -17.49
C ALA A 458 -4.61 -21.79 -17.94
N LYS A 459 -4.80 -23.12 -18.07
CA LYS A 459 -3.78 -24.04 -18.62
C LYS A 459 -3.44 -23.72 -20.06
N GLU A 460 -4.44 -23.44 -20.90
CA GLU A 460 -4.23 -23.03 -22.29
C GLU A 460 -3.46 -21.72 -22.40
N HIS A 461 -3.83 -20.71 -21.61
CA HIS A 461 -3.14 -19.42 -21.60
C HIS A 461 -1.68 -19.56 -21.11
N ILE A 462 -1.41 -20.37 -20.08
CA ILE A 462 -0.04 -20.65 -19.61
C ILE A 462 0.77 -21.37 -20.69
N PHE A 463 0.17 -22.32 -21.40
CA PHE A 463 0.82 -22.97 -22.55
C PHE A 463 1.18 -21.94 -23.63
N ASP A 464 0.27 -21.03 -23.96
CA ASP A 464 0.48 -19.97 -24.96
C ASP A 464 1.57 -18.96 -24.53
N ILE A 465 1.66 -18.65 -23.24
CA ILE A 465 2.75 -17.80 -22.69
C ILE A 465 4.10 -18.49 -22.89
N ARG A 466 4.20 -19.79 -22.56
CA ARG A 466 5.44 -20.57 -22.64
C ARG A 466 5.91 -20.81 -24.08
N ASN A 467 4.99 -21.13 -24.98
CA ASN A 467 5.35 -21.69 -26.27
C ASN A 467 5.04 -20.77 -27.47
N ASN A 468 4.08 -19.86 -27.34
CA ASN A 468 3.57 -19.03 -28.44
C ASN A 468 3.88 -17.54 -28.24
N ASN A 469 4.70 -17.17 -27.27
CA ASN A 469 5.07 -15.78 -26.92
C ASN A 469 3.86 -14.84 -26.75
N LYS A 470 2.70 -15.36 -26.35
CA LYS A 470 1.53 -14.55 -26.04
C LYS A 470 1.62 -13.99 -24.62
N ARG A 471 1.10 -12.77 -24.41
CA ARG A 471 1.14 -12.05 -23.14
C ARG A 471 -0.18 -11.37 -22.88
N ASP A 472 -0.34 -10.90 -21.64
CA ASP A 472 -1.45 -10.05 -21.21
C ASP A 472 -2.82 -10.72 -21.19
N PHE A 473 -2.84 -12.01 -20.92
CA PHE A 473 -4.08 -12.74 -20.67
C PHE A 473 -4.71 -12.30 -19.34
N ARG A 474 -6.05 -12.29 -19.32
CA ARG A 474 -6.81 -11.94 -18.12
C ARG A 474 -8.23 -12.51 -18.15
N PHE A 475 -8.75 -12.77 -16.95
CA PHE A 475 -10.14 -13.12 -16.68
C PHE A 475 -10.95 -11.91 -16.21
#